data_fd418c26a346bb45d5a1c1c626508108
#
_entry.id   fd418c26a346bb45d5a1c1c626508108
#
_cell.length_a   1.000
_cell.length_b   1.000
_cell.length_c   1.000
_cell.angle_alpha   90.00
_cell.angle_beta   90.00
_cell.angle_gamma   90.00
#
_symmetry.space_group_name_H-M   'P 1'
#
loop_
_entity.id
_entity.type
_entity.pdbx_description
1 polymer ?
#
loop_
_entity_poly.entity_id
_entity_poly.type
_entity_poly.pdbx_seq_one_letter_code
_entity_poly.pdbx_strand_id
1 'polypeptide(L)'
;ISNKTGEFVEENGGFVITTKTPHVHFAFKIENKRIVKSFCCCTKYHPDPHGDTGVVETSLISEAERLKNNQSNMRTPTFLFPFGNTWEDFRICWGNIVLPEINSPSDIPEVIEMFFNGAANGDLFRVLPEVDFITFMRELDGKTEFDYDVLYPHNRDFGDFIRCIQ
;
A
#
# COMPACT_ATOMS: atom_id res chain seq x y z
N ILE A 1 -7.80 1.32 3.49
CA ILE A 1 -7.54 1.85 4.85
C ILE A 1 -7.29 3.34 4.70
N SER A 2 -8.35 4.12 4.72
CA SER A 2 -8.26 5.57 4.77
C SER A 2 -7.97 5.99 6.22
N ASN A 3 -7.05 6.90 6.42
CA ASN A 3 -6.80 7.63 7.65
C ASN A 3 -5.91 7.02 8.73
N LYS A 4 -4.98 6.12 8.45
CA LYS A 4 -3.88 5.92 9.39
C LYS A 4 -2.83 7.01 9.17
N THR A 5 -2.54 7.72 10.23
CA THR A 5 -1.34 8.54 10.38
C THR A 5 -0.17 7.55 10.46
N GLY A 6 0.70 7.54 9.47
CA GLY A 6 1.93 6.77 9.56
C GLY A 6 2.92 7.53 10.43
N GLU A 7 3.33 6.96 11.54
CA GLU A 7 4.52 7.43 12.25
C GLU A 7 5.72 6.71 11.64
N PHE A 8 6.65 7.48 11.08
CA PHE A 8 7.95 6.95 10.66
C PHE A 8 8.98 7.32 11.73
N VAL A 9 9.44 6.30 12.46
CA VAL A 9 10.44 6.46 13.52
C VAL A 9 11.81 6.09 12.96
N GLU A 10 12.79 6.93 13.17
CA GLU A 10 14.17 6.61 12.88
C GLU A 10 14.94 6.26 14.16
N GLU A 11 15.59 5.11 14.17
CA GLU A 11 16.72 4.82 15.03
C GLU A 11 18.00 5.25 14.30
N ASN A 12 18.87 6.01 14.96
CA ASN A 12 20.16 6.50 14.45
C ASN A 12 20.17 7.73 13.51
N GLY A 13 19.42 8.76 13.85
CA GLY A 13 19.50 10.07 13.18
C GLY A 13 18.35 10.36 12.24
N GLY A 14 17.28 9.60 12.25
CA GLY A 14 16.09 9.82 11.49
C GLY A 14 15.05 10.71 12.16
N PHE A 15 13.95 10.85 11.52
CA PHE A 15 12.87 11.70 12.00
C PHE A 15 11.54 10.97 11.89
N VAL A 16 10.66 11.25 12.82
CA VAL A 16 9.28 10.79 12.77
C VAL A 16 8.49 11.81 11.98
N ILE A 17 7.72 11.36 11.01
CA ILE A 17 6.73 12.21 10.35
C ILE A 17 5.33 11.67 10.59
N THR A 18 4.39 12.60 10.69
CA THR A 18 2.97 12.29 10.74
C THR A 18 2.32 12.78 9.46
N THR A 19 1.82 11.88 8.63
CA THR A 19 1.20 12.24 7.35
C THR A 19 0.01 11.34 7.02
N LYS A 20 -0.84 11.81 6.11
CA LYS A 20 -1.87 10.97 5.49
C LYS A 20 -1.25 10.10 4.41
N THR A 21 -1.78 8.90 4.26
CA THR A 21 -1.41 7.99 3.16
C THR A 21 -2.45 8.08 2.03
N PRO A 22 -2.07 7.77 0.77
CA PRO A 22 -3.04 7.59 -0.31
C PRO A 22 -3.94 6.38 -0.04
N HIS A 23 -4.89 6.12 -0.93
CA HIS A 23 -5.63 4.87 -0.91
C HIS A 23 -4.70 3.72 -1.28
N VAL A 24 -4.43 2.84 -0.31
CA VAL A 24 -3.47 1.74 -0.45
C VAL A 24 -4.22 0.40 -0.50
N HIS A 25 -3.86 -0.41 -1.47
CA HIS A 25 -4.40 -1.75 -1.64
C HIS A 25 -3.30 -2.79 -1.40
N PHE A 26 -3.62 -3.80 -0.62
CA PHE A 26 -2.75 -4.93 -0.34
C PHE A 26 -3.36 -6.22 -0.89
N ALA A 27 -2.49 -7.09 -1.36
CA ALA A 27 -2.87 -8.42 -1.79
C ALA A 27 -1.84 -9.44 -1.30
N PHE A 28 -2.32 -10.50 -0.66
CA PHE A 28 -1.49 -11.55 -0.09
C PHE A 28 -1.87 -12.91 -0.62
N LYS A 29 -0.89 -13.71 -1.03
CA LYS A 29 -1.06 -15.13 -1.25
C LYS A 29 -0.56 -15.88 -0.03
N ILE A 30 -1.44 -16.69 0.58
CA ILE A 30 -1.14 -17.43 1.80
C ILE A 30 -1.19 -18.92 1.47
N GLU A 31 -0.12 -19.63 1.75
CA GLU A 31 -0.02 -21.08 1.61
C GLU A 31 0.54 -21.66 2.90
N ASN A 32 -0.10 -22.68 3.45
CA ASN A 32 0.34 -23.33 4.69
C ASN A 32 0.61 -22.32 5.83
N LYS A 33 -0.31 -21.39 6.04
CA LYS A 33 -0.24 -20.29 7.03
C LYS A 33 0.89 -19.28 6.81
N ARG A 34 1.57 -19.31 5.69
CA ARG A 34 2.67 -18.39 5.37
C ARG A 34 2.30 -17.49 4.21
N ILE A 35 2.65 -16.23 4.31
CA ILE A 35 2.56 -15.31 3.18
C ILE A 35 3.70 -15.68 2.21
N VAL A 36 3.33 -16.19 1.04
CA VAL A 36 4.28 -16.59 -0.02
C VAL A 36 4.42 -15.52 -1.10
N LYS A 37 3.42 -14.65 -1.25
CA LYS A 37 3.49 -13.45 -2.09
C LYS A 37 2.76 -12.30 -1.40
N SER A 38 3.28 -11.10 -1.56
CA SER A 38 2.67 -9.88 -1.04
C SER A 38 2.84 -8.74 -2.02
N PHE A 39 1.78 -7.99 -2.27
CA PHE A 39 1.73 -6.92 -3.24
C PHE A 39 1.04 -5.70 -2.65
N CYS A 40 1.44 -4.52 -3.13
CA CYS A 40 0.87 -3.24 -2.72
C CYS A 40 0.82 -2.29 -3.92
N CYS A 41 -0.28 -1.56 -4.06
CA CYS A 41 -0.39 -0.44 -4.99
C CYS A 41 -1.26 0.66 -4.40
N CYS A 42 -1.22 1.83 -5.03
CA CYS A 42 -2.11 2.94 -4.70
C CYS A 42 -3.10 3.22 -5.82
N THR A 43 -4.24 3.84 -5.46
CA THR A 43 -5.19 4.44 -6.40
C THR A 43 -5.50 5.87 -5.98
N LYS A 44 -5.88 6.72 -6.94
CA LYS A 44 -6.35 8.10 -6.65
C LYS A 44 -7.75 8.12 -6.05
N TYR A 45 -8.55 7.11 -6.33
CA TYR A 45 -9.92 6.99 -5.89
C TYR A 45 -10.16 5.63 -5.26
N HIS A 46 -11.04 5.58 -4.26
CA HIS A 46 -11.51 4.30 -3.75
C HIS A 46 -12.31 3.61 -4.86
N PRO A 47 -11.98 2.36 -5.24
CA PRO A 47 -12.71 1.66 -6.30
C PRO A 47 -14.15 1.30 -5.93
N ASP A 48 -14.60 1.57 -4.72
CA ASP A 48 -15.98 1.33 -4.29
C ASP A 48 -16.87 2.54 -4.58
N PRO A 49 -17.86 2.43 -5.48
CA PRO A 49 -18.82 3.50 -5.79
C PRO A 49 -19.80 3.82 -4.65
N HIS A 50 -19.81 3.04 -3.56
CA HIS A 50 -20.74 3.22 -2.45
C HIS A 50 -20.13 3.91 -1.22
N GLY A 51 -18.86 4.33 -1.29
CA GLY A 51 -18.29 5.35 -0.39
C GLY A 51 -18.37 5.04 1.11
N ASP A 52 -18.42 3.79 1.52
CA ASP A 52 -18.48 3.46 2.94
C ASP A 52 -17.06 3.42 3.51
N THR A 53 -16.87 4.39 4.38
CA THR A 53 -15.60 4.72 5.00
C THR A 53 -15.21 3.66 6.04
N GLY A 54 -14.10 2.99 5.80
CA GLY A 54 -13.23 2.65 6.92
C GLY A 54 -13.46 1.34 7.63
N VAL A 55 -13.99 0.32 6.99
CA VAL A 55 -13.88 -1.06 7.48
C VAL A 55 -12.78 -1.76 6.71
N VAL A 56 -11.77 -2.25 7.42
CA VAL A 56 -10.87 -3.28 6.87
C VAL A 56 -11.73 -4.52 6.67
N GLU A 57 -12.41 -4.60 5.53
CA GLU A 57 -13.12 -5.81 5.19
C GLU A 57 -12.08 -6.90 4.92
N THR A 58 -12.04 -7.87 5.82
CA THR A 58 -11.32 -9.14 5.67
C THR A 58 -11.89 -10.01 4.53
N SER A 59 -12.68 -9.44 3.66
CA SER A 59 -13.28 -10.09 2.49
C SER A 59 -12.52 -9.84 1.19
N LEU A 60 -11.19 -9.70 1.25
CA LEU A 60 -10.36 -9.47 0.04
C LEU A 60 -10.64 -10.51 -1.06
N ILE A 61 -10.98 -11.74 -0.69
CA ILE A 61 -11.34 -12.79 -1.67
C ILE A 61 -12.69 -12.49 -2.31
N SER A 62 -13.69 -12.11 -1.54
CA SER A 62 -15.04 -11.79 -2.04
C SER A 62 -15.04 -10.48 -2.84
N GLU A 63 -14.19 -9.54 -2.48
CA GLU A 63 -14.02 -8.28 -3.21
C GLU A 63 -13.28 -8.49 -4.54
N ALA A 64 -12.26 -9.34 -4.56
CA ALA A 64 -11.59 -9.74 -5.80
C ALA A 64 -12.56 -10.45 -6.77
N GLU A 65 -13.51 -11.24 -6.26
CA GLU A 65 -14.56 -11.84 -7.06
C GLU A 65 -15.59 -10.80 -7.53
N ARG A 66 -16.01 -9.87 -6.68
CA ARG A 66 -16.85 -8.72 -7.05
C ARG A 66 -16.20 -7.85 -8.12
N LEU A 67 -14.90 -7.57 -7.98
CA LEU A 67 -14.12 -6.79 -8.93
C LEU A 67 -13.94 -7.53 -10.26
N LYS A 68 -13.80 -8.86 -10.27
CA LYS A 68 -13.81 -9.67 -11.51
C LYS A 68 -15.10 -9.48 -12.31
N ASN A 69 -16.22 -9.31 -11.63
CA ASN A 69 -17.51 -9.09 -12.25
C ASN A 69 -17.78 -7.62 -12.64
N ASN A 70 -16.96 -6.68 -12.14
CA ASN A 70 -17.10 -5.25 -12.42
C ASN A 70 -15.93 -4.75 -13.28
N GLN A 71 -16.03 -4.97 -14.60
CA GLN A 71 -14.98 -4.65 -15.57
C GLN A 71 -14.52 -3.17 -15.54
N SER A 72 -15.35 -2.24 -15.08
CA SER A 72 -14.99 -0.83 -15.01
C SER A 72 -13.91 -0.55 -13.97
N ASN A 73 -13.97 -1.23 -12.82
CA ASN A 73 -13.00 -1.04 -11.73
C ASN A 73 -11.64 -1.70 -12.03
N MET A 74 -11.63 -2.74 -12.87
CA MET A 74 -10.39 -3.44 -13.26
C MET A 74 -9.43 -2.58 -14.10
N ARG A 75 -9.95 -1.53 -14.75
CA ARG A 75 -9.15 -0.58 -15.55
C ARG A 75 -8.72 0.66 -14.76
N THR A 76 -8.93 0.69 -13.45
CA THR A 76 -8.49 1.80 -12.60
C THR A 76 -6.97 1.90 -12.65
N PRO A 77 -6.42 3.08 -13.01
CA PRO A 77 -4.97 3.29 -12.98
C PRO A 77 -4.40 3.05 -11.60
N THR A 78 -3.26 2.36 -11.55
CA THR A 78 -2.53 2.15 -10.30
C THR A 78 -1.27 3.00 -10.26
N PHE A 79 -0.79 3.24 -9.04
CA PHE A 79 0.37 4.05 -8.75
C PHE A 79 1.28 3.30 -7.78
N LEU A 80 2.57 3.58 -7.82
CA LEU A 80 3.53 3.06 -6.85
C LEU A 80 3.24 3.63 -5.46
N PHE A 81 3.54 2.85 -4.44
CA PHE A 81 3.48 3.33 -3.06
C PHE A 81 4.57 4.38 -2.83
N PRO A 82 4.21 5.61 -2.42
CA PRO A 82 5.12 6.76 -2.49
C PRO A 82 6.18 6.80 -1.37
N PHE A 83 6.14 5.87 -0.43
CA PHE A 83 7.08 5.82 0.71
C PHE A 83 8.16 4.73 0.54
N GLY A 84 8.35 4.22 -0.68
CA GLY A 84 9.26 3.11 -0.95
C GLY A 84 8.69 1.74 -0.54
N ASN A 85 9.57 0.77 -0.33
CA ASN A 85 9.23 -0.60 0.09
C ASN A 85 8.35 -1.39 -0.89
N THR A 86 8.13 -0.90 -2.13
CA THR A 86 7.43 -1.62 -3.19
C THR A 86 8.20 -1.56 -4.50
N TRP A 87 8.28 -2.71 -5.16
CA TRP A 87 8.88 -2.84 -6.48
C TRP A 87 7.89 -2.42 -7.59
N GLU A 88 8.41 -2.14 -8.78
CA GLU A 88 7.59 -1.78 -9.95
C GLU A 88 6.63 -2.89 -10.41
N ASP A 89 6.76 -4.10 -9.91
CA ASP A 89 5.85 -5.22 -10.16
C ASP A 89 4.83 -5.43 -9.01
N PHE A 90 4.65 -4.41 -8.18
CA PHE A 90 3.80 -4.36 -6.99
C PHE A 90 4.30 -5.13 -5.78
N ARG A 91 5.34 -5.97 -5.90
CA ARG A 91 5.83 -6.75 -4.76
C ARG A 91 6.27 -5.85 -3.62
N ILE A 92 5.94 -6.27 -2.40
CA ILE A 92 6.41 -5.61 -1.18
C ILE A 92 7.84 -6.08 -0.88
N CYS A 93 8.71 -5.12 -0.55
CA CYS A 93 10.02 -5.37 0.01
C CYS A 93 9.94 -5.34 1.53
N TRP A 94 9.99 -6.49 2.17
CA TRP A 94 9.93 -6.61 3.61
C TRP A 94 11.30 -6.41 4.29
N GLY A 95 12.37 -6.33 3.52
CA GLY A 95 13.72 -6.28 4.09
C GLY A 95 14.00 -7.49 4.99
N ASN A 96 14.33 -7.21 6.25
CA ASN A 96 14.61 -8.24 7.25
C ASN A 96 13.40 -8.56 8.16
N ILE A 97 12.21 -8.04 7.85
CA ILE A 97 11.00 -8.28 8.64
C ILE A 97 10.59 -9.75 8.51
N VAL A 98 10.43 -10.43 9.63
CA VAL A 98 9.89 -11.79 9.69
C VAL A 98 8.38 -11.70 9.84
N LEU A 99 7.66 -12.14 8.81
CA LEU A 99 6.20 -12.12 8.82
C LEU A 99 5.64 -13.22 9.74
N PRO A 100 4.53 -12.94 10.44
CA PRO A 100 3.87 -13.92 11.32
C PRO A 100 3.20 -15.03 10.51
N GLU A 101 2.85 -16.13 11.18
CA GLU A 101 1.93 -17.12 10.62
C GLU A 101 0.51 -16.55 10.55
N ILE A 102 -0.17 -16.81 9.44
CA ILE A 102 -1.56 -16.39 9.22
C ILE A 102 -2.48 -17.58 9.51
N ASN A 103 -3.13 -17.55 10.66
CA ASN A 103 -4.06 -18.59 11.08
C ASN A 103 -5.50 -18.27 10.63
N SER A 104 -5.80 -16.99 10.46
CA SER A 104 -7.12 -16.50 10.04
C SER A 104 -7.01 -15.18 9.28
N PRO A 105 -8.04 -14.77 8.54
CA PRO A 105 -8.07 -13.44 7.89
C PRO A 105 -7.93 -12.28 8.88
N SER A 106 -8.28 -12.46 10.17
CA SER A 106 -8.14 -11.43 11.20
C SER A 106 -6.67 -11.10 11.56
N ASP A 107 -5.72 -11.90 11.10
CA ASP A 107 -4.29 -11.67 11.35
C ASP A 107 -3.69 -10.69 10.30
N ILE A 108 -4.38 -10.48 9.19
CA ILE A 108 -3.90 -9.61 8.10
C ILE A 108 -3.71 -8.14 8.52
N PRO A 109 -4.58 -7.52 9.33
CA PRO A 109 -4.35 -6.15 9.80
C PRO A 109 -3.00 -5.96 10.50
N GLU A 110 -2.53 -6.93 11.28
CA GLU A 110 -1.22 -6.89 11.92
C GLU A 110 -0.08 -6.82 10.88
N VAL A 111 -0.17 -7.63 9.83
CA VAL A 111 0.82 -7.61 8.72
C VAL A 111 0.83 -6.25 8.01
N ILE A 112 -0.34 -5.65 7.81
CA ILE A 112 -0.45 -4.32 7.22
C ILE A 112 0.18 -3.26 8.15
N GLU A 113 -0.03 -3.38 9.45
CA GLU A 113 0.61 -2.50 10.43
C GLU A 113 2.14 -2.66 10.42
N MET A 114 2.65 -3.88 10.32
CA MET A 114 4.10 -4.13 10.18
C MET A 114 4.67 -3.45 8.94
N PHE A 115 3.92 -3.41 7.83
CA PHE A 115 4.35 -2.70 6.63
C PHE A 115 4.46 -1.19 6.84
N PHE A 116 3.47 -0.57 7.48
CA PHE A 116 3.47 0.88 7.74
C PHE A 116 4.47 1.27 8.84
N ASN A 117 4.74 0.40 9.79
CA ASN A 117 5.71 0.62 10.87
C ASN A 117 7.13 0.18 10.49
N GLY A 118 7.29 -0.46 9.35
CA GLY A 118 8.59 -0.86 8.82
C GLY A 118 9.41 0.35 8.40
N ALA A 119 10.74 0.23 8.49
CA ALA A 119 11.63 1.29 8.03
C ALA A 119 11.42 1.56 6.54
N ALA A 120 11.10 2.80 6.19
CA ALA A 120 11.09 3.27 4.82
C ALA A 120 12.50 3.69 4.41
N ASN A 121 12.88 3.40 3.17
CA ASN A 121 14.15 3.85 2.61
C ASN A 121 13.94 4.43 1.21
N GLY A 122 14.93 5.17 0.73
CA GLY A 122 14.89 5.82 -0.58
C GLY A 122 15.11 4.89 -1.78
N ASP A 123 15.46 3.63 -1.58
CA ASP A 123 15.92 2.75 -2.68
C ASP A 123 14.81 2.47 -3.70
N LEU A 124 13.58 2.30 -3.24
CA LEU A 124 12.41 2.02 -4.07
C LEU A 124 11.43 3.21 -4.14
N PHE A 125 11.89 4.38 -3.69
CA PHE A 125 11.09 5.59 -3.66
C PHE A 125 10.91 6.17 -5.08
N ARG A 126 9.68 6.54 -5.43
CA ARG A 126 9.31 7.19 -6.70
C ARG A 126 8.10 8.10 -6.51
N VAL A 127 8.25 9.36 -6.83
CA VAL A 127 7.17 10.37 -6.84
C VAL A 127 7.32 11.33 -8.02
N LEU A 128 6.33 12.18 -8.25
CA LEU A 128 6.34 13.26 -9.25
C LEU A 128 6.05 14.63 -8.56
N PRO A 129 6.79 15.71 -8.90
CA PRO A 129 8.03 15.66 -9.66
C PRO A 129 9.10 14.85 -8.92
N GLU A 130 10.13 14.42 -9.63
CA GLU A 130 11.22 13.67 -9.02
C GLU A 130 11.96 14.54 -7.98
N VAL A 131 11.90 14.13 -6.72
CA VAL A 131 12.57 14.77 -5.58
C VAL A 131 13.27 13.70 -4.75
N ASP A 132 14.22 14.08 -3.91
CA ASP A 132 14.84 13.12 -3.00
C ASP A 132 13.89 12.73 -1.86
N PHE A 133 14.10 11.51 -1.34
CA PHE A 133 13.23 10.90 -0.33
C PHE A 133 13.09 11.76 0.93
N ILE A 134 14.19 12.32 1.44
CA ILE A 134 14.18 13.11 2.68
C ILE A 134 13.41 14.41 2.49
N THR A 135 13.60 15.09 1.37
CA THR A 135 12.86 16.32 1.05
C THR A 135 11.37 16.03 0.96
N PHE A 136 10.98 14.99 0.24
CA PHE A 136 9.58 14.57 0.14
C PHE A 136 8.96 14.29 1.51
N MET A 137 9.64 13.52 2.35
CA MET A 137 9.15 13.16 3.67
C MET A 137 8.96 14.40 4.57
N ARG A 138 9.90 15.36 4.52
CA ARG A 138 9.78 16.62 5.27
C ARG A 138 8.62 17.49 4.79
N GLU A 139 8.35 17.50 3.50
CA GLU A 139 7.23 18.25 2.93
C GLU A 139 5.87 17.66 3.29
N LEU A 140 5.81 16.38 3.61
CA LEU A 140 4.59 15.71 4.04
C LEU A 140 4.31 15.85 5.53
N ASP A 141 5.32 16.14 6.34
CA ASP A 141 5.16 16.19 7.79
C ASP A 141 4.09 17.20 8.21
N GLY A 142 3.16 16.75 9.04
CA GLY A 142 2.02 17.54 9.51
C GLY A 142 0.93 17.84 8.49
N LYS A 143 1.01 17.35 7.26
CA LYS A 143 -0.08 17.52 6.29
C LYS A 143 -1.30 16.69 6.67
N THR A 144 -2.45 17.31 6.61
CA THR A 144 -3.75 16.71 6.94
C THR A 144 -4.40 16.00 5.74
N GLU A 145 -3.90 16.24 4.53
CA GLU A 145 -4.37 15.63 3.29
C GLU A 145 -3.17 15.14 2.47
N PHE A 146 -3.36 14.06 1.74
CA PHE A 146 -2.37 13.54 0.82
C PHE A 146 -2.56 14.15 -0.58
N ASP A 147 -1.47 14.67 -1.15
CA ASP A 147 -1.46 15.17 -2.52
C ASP A 147 -1.32 13.99 -3.49
N TYR A 148 -2.40 13.65 -4.18
CA TYR A 148 -2.42 12.54 -5.13
C TYR A 148 -1.65 12.82 -6.44
N ASP A 149 -1.29 14.07 -6.71
CA ASP A 149 -0.56 14.41 -7.93
C ASP A 149 0.93 14.05 -7.85
N VAL A 150 1.44 13.79 -6.64
CA VAL A 150 2.80 13.27 -6.44
C VAL A 150 2.94 11.79 -6.75
N LEU A 151 1.84 11.05 -6.91
CA LEU A 151 1.89 9.61 -7.15
C LEU A 151 2.51 9.28 -8.51
N TYR A 152 3.55 8.43 -8.48
CA TYR A 152 4.18 7.93 -9.71
C TYR A 152 3.28 6.90 -10.40
N PRO A 153 2.85 7.13 -11.66
CA PRO A 153 1.92 6.24 -12.35
C PRO A 153 2.58 4.89 -12.64
N HIS A 154 1.83 3.83 -12.40
CA HIS A 154 2.21 2.48 -12.80
C HIS A 154 1.73 2.20 -14.23
N ASN A 155 2.49 1.42 -15.01
CA ASN A 155 2.11 1.01 -16.37
C ASN A 155 1.09 -0.14 -16.41
N ARG A 156 0.44 -0.42 -15.29
CA ARG A 156 -0.53 -1.50 -15.09
C ARG A 156 -1.78 -0.95 -14.45
N ASP A 157 -2.89 -1.65 -14.60
CA ASP A 157 -4.16 -1.31 -13.97
C ASP A 157 -4.44 -2.18 -12.72
N PHE A 158 -5.56 -1.90 -12.07
CA PHE A 158 -5.95 -2.64 -10.87
C PHE A 158 -6.25 -4.11 -11.18
N GLY A 159 -6.67 -4.43 -12.40
CA GLY A 159 -6.84 -5.80 -12.85
C GLY A 159 -5.50 -6.55 -12.93
N ASP A 160 -4.44 -5.88 -13.36
CA ASP A 160 -3.09 -6.45 -13.34
C ASP A 160 -2.64 -6.74 -11.91
N PHE A 161 -2.88 -5.79 -11.00
CA PHE A 161 -2.59 -5.97 -9.58
C PHE A 161 -3.28 -7.21 -8.99
N ILE A 162 -4.58 -7.39 -9.26
CA ILE A 162 -5.32 -8.57 -8.78
C ILE A 162 -4.78 -9.87 -9.42
N ARG A 163 -4.34 -9.83 -10.69
CA ARG A 163 -3.75 -11.00 -11.35
C ARG A 163 -2.40 -11.44 -10.77
N CYS A 164 -1.65 -10.54 -10.12
CA CYS A 164 -0.37 -10.90 -9.49
C CYS A 164 -0.50 -11.97 -8.40
N ILE A 165 -1.69 -12.13 -7.79
CA ILE A 165 -1.94 -13.08 -6.69
C ILE A 165 -2.19 -14.50 -7.24
N GLN A 166 -2.59 -14.61 -8.48
CA GLN A 166 -2.91 -15.89 -9.12
C GLN A 166 -1.62 -16.65 -9.45
#